data_daa9301b1b16d5c1e32d3b1aedef5ace
#
_entry.id   daa9301b1b16d5c1e32d3b1aedef5ace
#
_cell.length_a   1.000
_cell.length_b   1.000
_cell.length_c   1.000
_cell.angle_alpha   90.00
_cell.angle_beta   90.00
_cell.angle_gamma   90.00
#
_symmetry.space_group_name_H-M   'P 1'
#
loop_
_entity.id
_entity.type
_entity.pdbx_description
1 polymer ?
#
loop_
_entity_poly.entity_id
_entity_poly.type
_entity_poly.pdbx_seq_one_letter_code
_entity_poly.pdbx_strand_id
1 'polypeptide(L)'
;MAAGNVSIQFGLKGKCINVVTACATGTHSIGEAFRSIQHGEADVMVAGGTEASITPIGVAGFTSLTALNTTDDVKKASIPFDQDRNGFVMGEGAGIVVLESLEHAQARGAKILAEVVGYGATCDAYHITSPAEDGSGAAKAMEFAMKDAGTVSYTHLT
;
A
#
# COMPACT_ATOMS: atom_id res chain seq x y z
N MET A 1 -11.44 -4.98 10.16
CA MET A 1 -12.22 -4.14 11.12
C MET A 1 -12.03 -2.63 10.90
N ALA A 2 -10.84 -2.15 10.47
CA ALA A 2 -10.58 -0.71 10.28
C ALA A 2 -11.59 -0.04 9.33
N ALA A 3 -11.81 -0.58 8.13
CA ALA A 3 -12.76 -0.03 7.16
C ALA A 3 -14.19 0.09 7.72
N GLY A 4 -14.65 -0.93 8.47
CA GLY A 4 -15.97 -0.90 9.10
C GLY A 4 -16.13 0.21 10.14
N ASN A 5 -15.11 0.45 10.96
CA ASN A 5 -15.13 1.54 11.93
C ASN A 5 -15.18 2.91 11.25
N VAL A 6 -14.40 3.12 10.19
CA VAL A 6 -14.42 4.35 9.38
C VAL A 6 -15.79 4.53 8.74
N SER A 7 -16.35 3.47 8.15
CA SER A 7 -17.69 3.47 7.56
C SER A 7 -18.78 3.92 8.56
N ILE A 8 -18.77 3.36 9.76
CA ILE A 8 -19.73 3.71 10.83
C ILE A 8 -19.53 5.17 11.26
N GLN A 9 -18.28 5.58 11.50
CA GLN A 9 -17.96 6.92 12.00
C GLN A 9 -18.40 8.02 11.03
N PHE A 10 -18.28 7.80 9.73
CA PHE A 10 -18.56 8.80 8.70
C PHE A 10 -19.85 8.53 7.91
N GLY A 11 -20.60 7.49 8.26
CA GLY A 11 -21.86 7.16 7.58
C GLY A 11 -21.67 6.71 6.13
N LEU A 12 -20.52 6.11 5.79
CA LEU A 12 -20.23 5.65 4.43
C LEU A 12 -20.92 4.32 4.16
N LYS A 13 -21.81 4.28 3.16
CA LYS A 13 -22.70 3.14 2.89
C LYS A 13 -22.36 2.37 1.60
N GLY A 14 -21.29 2.76 0.90
CA GLY A 14 -20.83 2.09 -0.31
C GLY A 14 -20.08 0.79 0.00
N LYS A 15 -19.34 0.30 -1.00
CA LYS A 15 -18.49 -0.88 -0.90
C LYS A 15 -17.51 -0.75 0.28
N CYS A 16 -17.55 -1.69 1.21
CA CYS A 16 -16.67 -1.73 2.37
C CYS A 16 -15.96 -3.09 2.40
N ILE A 17 -14.69 -3.10 2.06
CA ILE A 17 -13.85 -4.31 1.99
C ILE A 17 -12.54 -4.10 2.74
N ASN A 18 -11.91 -5.19 3.15
CA ASN A 18 -10.54 -5.17 3.65
C ASN A 18 -9.68 -6.01 2.70
N VAL A 19 -8.71 -5.37 2.10
CA VAL A 19 -7.64 -6.05 1.37
C VAL A 19 -6.59 -6.52 2.38
N VAL A 20 -6.05 -7.71 2.22
CA VAL A 20 -5.01 -8.27 3.07
C VAL A 20 -3.93 -8.89 2.20
N THR A 21 -2.85 -8.18 2.00
CA THR A 21 -1.68 -8.61 1.21
C THR A 21 -0.37 -8.20 1.90
N ALA A 22 -0.32 -8.37 3.22
CA ALA A 22 0.82 -8.01 4.06
C ALA A 22 1.33 -6.57 3.76
N CYS A 23 2.61 -6.39 3.47
CA CYS A 23 3.21 -5.06 3.22
C CYS A 23 2.62 -4.34 2.00
N ALA A 24 2.03 -5.05 1.04
CA ALA A 24 1.41 -4.49 -0.15
C ALA A 24 -0.06 -4.05 0.07
N THR A 25 -0.63 -4.30 1.26
CA THR A 25 -2.06 -4.04 1.55
C THR A 25 -2.49 -2.62 1.22
N GLY A 26 -1.71 -1.61 1.63
CA GLY A 26 -2.05 -0.21 1.38
C GLY A 26 -2.09 0.11 -0.12
N THR A 27 -1.11 -0.35 -0.89
CA THR A 27 -1.06 -0.18 -2.35
C THR A 27 -2.21 -0.89 -3.04
N HIS A 28 -2.50 -2.15 -2.67
CA HIS A 28 -3.62 -2.89 -3.23
C HIS A 28 -4.97 -2.25 -2.87
N SER A 29 -5.15 -1.77 -1.63
CA SER A 29 -6.37 -1.05 -1.22
C SER A 29 -6.63 0.18 -2.08
N ILE A 30 -5.59 0.97 -2.37
CA ILE A 30 -5.68 2.14 -3.25
C ILE A 30 -5.98 1.70 -4.69
N GLY A 31 -5.33 0.66 -5.19
CA GLY A 31 -5.58 0.11 -6.52
C GLY A 31 -7.02 -0.39 -6.71
N GLU A 32 -7.56 -1.12 -5.74
CA GLU A 32 -8.95 -1.58 -5.76
C GLU A 32 -9.96 -0.42 -5.70
N ALA A 33 -9.68 0.61 -4.91
CA ALA A 33 -10.49 1.81 -4.85
C ALA A 33 -10.46 2.57 -6.19
N PHE A 34 -9.28 2.69 -6.81
CA PHE A 34 -9.11 3.27 -8.14
C PHE A 34 -9.95 2.52 -9.20
N ARG A 35 -9.90 1.18 -9.21
CA ARG A 35 -10.73 0.35 -10.11
C ARG A 35 -12.22 0.53 -9.85
N SER A 36 -12.65 0.58 -8.59
CA SER A 36 -14.07 0.80 -8.26
C SER A 36 -14.59 2.12 -8.83
N ILE A 37 -13.78 3.19 -8.75
CA ILE A 37 -14.14 4.50 -9.35
C ILE A 37 -14.14 4.43 -10.87
N GLN A 38 -13.11 3.83 -11.48
CA GLN A 38 -13.05 3.65 -12.95
C GLN A 38 -14.26 2.88 -13.51
N HIS A 39 -14.75 1.89 -12.75
CA HIS A 39 -15.92 1.08 -13.16
C HIS A 39 -17.27 1.76 -12.83
N GLY A 40 -17.26 2.96 -12.24
CA GLY A 40 -18.49 3.67 -11.87
C GLY A 40 -19.23 3.05 -10.68
N GLU A 41 -18.57 2.23 -9.87
CA GLU A 41 -19.17 1.63 -8.67
C GLU A 41 -19.28 2.65 -7.52
N ALA A 42 -18.48 3.69 -7.54
CA ALA A 42 -18.48 4.78 -6.55
C ALA A 42 -17.83 6.04 -7.14
N ASP A 43 -18.29 7.20 -6.70
CA ASP A 43 -17.67 8.50 -7.02
C ASP A 43 -16.52 8.83 -6.06
N VAL A 44 -16.58 8.32 -4.82
CA VAL A 44 -15.60 8.60 -3.76
C VAL A 44 -15.26 7.32 -3.01
N MET A 45 -13.99 7.07 -2.82
CA MET A 45 -13.47 5.95 -2.03
C MET A 45 -12.42 6.42 -1.03
N VAL A 46 -12.53 5.94 0.21
CA VAL A 46 -11.50 6.11 1.25
C VAL A 46 -10.65 4.83 1.27
N ALA A 47 -9.37 4.95 1.01
CA ALA A 47 -8.48 3.79 0.86
C ALA A 47 -7.11 4.04 1.47
N GLY A 48 -6.40 2.98 1.80
CA GLY A 48 -5.05 3.06 2.35
C GLY A 48 -4.69 1.85 3.20
N GLY A 49 -3.72 2.03 4.08
CA GLY A 49 -3.24 1.00 5.00
C GLY A 49 -3.08 1.53 6.42
N THR A 50 -3.25 0.66 7.37
CA THR A 50 -3.03 0.95 8.80
C THR A 50 -2.45 -0.27 9.50
N GLU A 51 -1.57 -0.04 10.45
CA GLU A 51 -0.95 -1.08 11.28
C GLU A 51 -0.81 -0.62 12.72
N ALA A 52 -1.18 -1.48 13.67
CA ALA A 52 -1.01 -1.27 15.11
C ALA A 52 -0.71 -2.63 15.76
N SER A 53 0.44 -3.23 15.42
CA SER A 53 0.81 -4.60 15.77
C SER A 53 1.95 -4.71 16.78
N ILE A 54 2.42 -3.60 17.39
CA ILE A 54 3.44 -3.64 18.42
C ILE A 54 2.82 -4.14 19.74
N THR A 55 2.54 -5.42 19.78
CA THR A 55 1.99 -6.15 20.91
C THR A 55 2.94 -7.28 21.30
N PRO A 56 2.89 -7.81 22.54
CA PRO A 56 3.75 -8.92 22.93
C PRO A 56 3.68 -10.12 21.95
N ILE A 57 2.49 -10.46 21.47
CA ILE A 57 2.32 -11.56 20.51
C ILE A 57 2.82 -11.21 19.11
N GLY A 58 2.65 -9.98 18.66
CA GLY A 58 3.19 -9.49 17.38
C GLY A 58 4.71 -9.52 17.38
N VAL A 59 5.35 -9.00 18.43
CA VAL A 59 6.80 -9.05 18.61
C VAL A 59 7.30 -10.48 18.68
N ALA A 60 6.64 -11.36 19.47
CA ALA A 60 7.03 -12.77 19.58
C ALA A 60 6.94 -13.49 18.22
N GLY A 61 5.92 -13.21 17.42
CA GLY A 61 5.76 -13.79 16.07
C GLY A 61 6.94 -13.44 15.16
N PHE A 62 7.28 -12.16 15.04
CA PHE A 62 8.40 -11.71 14.21
C PHE A 62 9.77 -12.12 14.80
N THR A 63 9.90 -12.22 16.12
CA THR A 63 11.09 -12.77 16.77
C THR A 63 11.28 -14.23 16.38
N SER A 64 10.22 -15.03 16.38
CA SER A 64 10.27 -16.44 15.97
C SER A 64 10.72 -16.64 14.52
N LEU A 65 10.46 -15.65 13.66
CA LEU A 65 10.94 -15.62 12.27
C LEU A 65 12.38 -15.10 12.13
N THR A 66 13.03 -14.71 13.24
CA THR A 66 14.35 -14.05 13.23
C THR A 66 14.41 -12.81 12.33
N ALA A 67 13.28 -12.12 12.21
CA ALA A 67 13.12 -11.01 11.25
C ALA A 67 13.41 -9.63 11.85
N LEU A 68 13.40 -9.50 13.19
CA LEU A 68 13.61 -8.23 13.86
C LEU A 68 15.09 -7.91 14.04
N ASN A 69 15.42 -6.62 13.94
CA ASN A 69 16.73 -6.13 14.34
C ASN A 69 16.93 -6.31 15.86
N THR A 70 18.09 -6.73 16.27
CA THR A 70 18.46 -7.03 17.67
C THR A 70 19.55 -6.13 18.23
N THR A 71 19.93 -5.06 17.51
CA THR A 71 20.95 -4.12 17.97
C THR A 71 20.43 -3.23 19.11
N ASP A 72 21.29 -2.93 20.07
CA ASP A 72 21.04 -1.95 21.12
C ASP A 72 21.34 -0.49 20.67
N ASP A 73 21.98 -0.32 19.51
CA ASP A 73 22.26 1.00 18.95
C ASP A 73 21.08 1.50 18.09
N VAL A 74 20.29 2.40 18.66
CA VAL A 74 19.11 2.99 18.00
C VAL A 74 19.45 3.58 16.62
N LYS A 75 20.66 4.13 16.43
CA LYS A 75 21.09 4.71 15.15
C LYS A 75 21.34 3.67 14.08
N LYS A 76 21.54 2.40 14.46
CA LYS A 76 21.76 1.26 13.57
C LYS A 76 20.56 0.32 13.48
N ALA A 77 19.48 0.62 14.21
CA ALA A 77 18.32 -0.25 14.27
C ALA A 77 17.56 -0.31 12.92
N SER A 78 17.41 0.82 12.24
CA SER A 78 16.73 0.90 10.93
C SER A 78 17.65 1.61 9.94
N ILE A 79 18.42 0.84 9.18
CA ILE A 79 19.40 1.29 8.20
C ILE A 79 19.13 0.63 6.84
N PRO A 80 18.00 0.98 6.17
CA PRO A 80 17.62 0.38 4.90
C PRO A 80 18.70 0.61 3.84
N PHE A 81 18.98 -0.42 3.03
CA PHE A 81 20.02 -0.48 1.99
C PHE A 81 21.47 -0.51 2.50
N ASP A 82 21.71 -0.35 3.79
CA ASP A 82 23.07 -0.45 4.35
C ASP A 82 23.57 -1.89 4.28
N GLN A 83 24.89 -2.06 4.12
CA GLN A 83 25.54 -3.38 4.10
C GLN A 83 25.39 -4.10 5.43
N ASP A 84 25.41 -3.37 6.55
CA ASP A 84 25.33 -3.88 7.91
C ASP A 84 23.89 -4.04 8.44
N ARG A 85 22.89 -3.85 7.58
CA ARG A 85 21.48 -4.00 7.98
C ARG A 85 21.18 -5.41 8.50
N ASN A 86 20.45 -5.48 9.59
CA ASN A 86 20.10 -6.73 10.25
C ASN A 86 18.67 -6.68 10.79
N GLY A 87 17.75 -7.32 10.08
CA GLY A 87 16.34 -7.34 10.44
C GLY A 87 15.66 -5.98 10.29
N PHE A 88 14.43 -5.89 10.72
CA PHE A 88 13.63 -4.64 10.66
C PHE A 88 13.14 -4.21 12.03
N VAL A 89 12.71 -2.96 12.15
CA VAL A 89 12.05 -2.39 13.32
C VAL A 89 10.57 -2.30 13.05
N MET A 90 9.74 -2.88 13.93
CA MET A 90 8.28 -2.77 13.82
C MET A 90 7.83 -1.32 13.96
N GLY A 91 6.92 -0.90 13.10
CA GLY A 91 6.30 0.42 13.15
C GLY A 91 4.79 0.32 13.23
N GLU A 92 4.16 1.40 13.69
CA GLU A 92 2.71 1.58 13.68
C GLU A 92 2.37 2.88 12.97
N GLY A 93 1.19 2.94 12.37
CA GLY A 93 0.73 4.13 11.70
C GLY A 93 -0.46 3.87 10.79
N ALA A 94 -0.93 4.94 10.16
CA ALA A 94 -1.96 4.89 9.14
C ALA A 94 -1.67 5.90 8.03
N GLY A 95 -1.83 5.47 6.78
CA GLY A 95 -1.77 6.31 5.60
C GLY A 95 -3.05 6.13 4.79
N ILE A 96 -3.91 7.14 4.74
CA ILE A 96 -5.22 7.07 4.11
C ILE A 96 -5.34 8.19 3.09
N VAL A 97 -5.87 7.85 1.92
CA VAL A 97 -6.20 8.79 0.85
C VAL A 97 -7.70 8.74 0.54
N VAL A 98 -8.23 9.85 0.08
CA VAL A 98 -9.57 9.94 -0.50
C VAL A 98 -9.39 10.02 -2.01
N LEU A 99 -9.84 8.98 -2.71
CA LEU A 99 -9.91 8.94 -4.17
C LEU A 99 -11.29 9.40 -4.60
N GLU A 100 -11.35 10.11 -5.70
CA GLU A 100 -12.58 10.74 -6.17
C GLU A 100 -12.58 10.79 -7.70
N SER A 101 -13.74 10.60 -8.33
CA SER A 101 -13.85 10.83 -9.77
C SER A 101 -13.58 12.31 -10.08
N LEU A 102 -12.96 12.58 -11.23
CA LEU A 102 -12.62 13.95 -11.64
C LEU A 102 -13.87 14.84 -11.69
N GLU A 103 -14.95 14.33 -12.24
CA GLU A 103 -16.22 15.02 -12.40
C GLU A 103 -16.81 15.43 -11.03
N HIS A 104 -16.81 14.50 -10.08
CA HIS A 104 -17.31 14.76 -8.73
C HIS A 104 -16.43 15.79 -8.00
N ALA A 105 -15.10 15.65 -8.08
CA ALA A 105 -14.14 16.56 -7.47
C ALA A 105 -14.29 17.99 -8.01
N GLN A 106 -14.42 18.14 -9.33
CA GLN A 106 -14.63 19.42 -9.99
C GLN A 106 -15.98 20.05 -9.62
N ALA A 107 -17.06 19.25 -9.61
CA ALA A 107 -18.40 19.72 -9.30
C ALA A 107 -18.51 20.36 -7.90
N ARG A 108 -17.76 19.87 -6.93
CA ARG A 108 -17.71 20.42 -5.57
C ARG A 108 -16.56 21.43 -5.33
N GLY A 109 -15.78 21.75 -6.34
CA GLY A 109 -14.63 22.65 -6.22
C GLY A 109 -13.50 22.12 -5.35
N ALA A 110 -13.26 20.82 -5.37
CA ALA A 110 -12.21 20.20 -4.57
C ALA A 110 -10.81 20.66 -4.99
N LYS A 111 -9.90 20.80 -4.01
CA LYS A 111 -8.47 20.92 -4.30
C LYS A 111 -7.92 19.55 -4.68
N ILE A 112 -7.66 19.32 -5.95
CA ILE A 112 -7.05 18.10 -6.45
C ILE A 112 -5.54 18.18 -6.16
N LEU A 113 -4.99 17.16 -5.49
CA LEU A 113 -3.58 17.10 -5.12
C LEU A 113 -2.75 16.35 -6.17
N ALA A 114 -3.31 15.28 -6.72
CA ALA A 114 -2.68 14.43 -7.73
C ALA A 114 -3.77 13.61 -8.45
N GLU A 115 -3.38 13.00 -9.56
CA GLU A 115 -4.20 12.04 -10.29
C GLU A 115 -3.58 10.64 -10.18
N VAL A 116 -4.40 9.62 -9.93
CA VAL A 116 -3.99 8.22 -10.02
C VAL A 116 -4.31 7.75 -11.43
N VAL A 117 -3.29 7.49 -12.22
CA VAL A 117 -3.42 7.20 -13.65
C VAL A 117 -3.26 5.74 -14.01
N GLY A 118 -2.71 4.91 -13.12
CA GLY A 118 -2.52 3.49 -13.39
C GLY A 118 -2.20 2.68 -12.14
N TYR A 119 -2.50 1.39 -12.23
CA TYR A 119 -2.27 0.41 -11.18
C TYR A 119 -1.81 -0.91 -11.77
N GLY A 120 -0.82 -1.53 -11.13
CA GLY A 120 -0.29 -2.84 -11.47
C GLY A 120 -0.04 -3.70 -10.25
N ALA A 121 -0.41 -4.97 -10.33
CA ALA A 121 -0.16 -5.96 -9.29
C ALA A 121 0.29 -7.28 -9.92
N THR A 122 1.19 -7.97 -9.24
CA THR A 122 1.74 -9.26 -9.64
C THR A 122 1.98 -10.16 -8.44
N CYS A 123 2.31 -11.41 -8.70
CA CYS A 123 2.77 -12.36 -7.70
C CYS A 123 4.03 -13.05 -8.26
N ASP A 124 5.07 -13.18 -7.43
CA ASP A 124 6.33 -13.82 -7.84
C ASP A 124 6.20 -15.34 -8.00
N ALA A 125 5.24 -15.97 -7.31
CA ALA A 125 5.09 -17.43 -7.25
C ALA A 125 6.40 -18.15 -6.92
N TYR A 126 7.21 -17.55 -6.06
CA TYR A 126 8.58 -17.97 -5.75
C TYR A 126 8.73 -18.46 -4.29
N HIS A 127 8.52 -17.59 -3.32
CA HIS A 127 8.71 -17.88 -1.91
C HIS A 127 7.66 -17.16 -1.07
N ILE A 128 7.37 -17.66 0.14
CA ILE A 128 6.33 -17.09 1.01
C ILE A 128 6.64 -15.65 1.46
N THR A 129 7.92 -15.30 1.64
CA THR A 129 8.33 -13.97 2.12
C THR A 129 9.41 -13.29 1.28
N SER A 130 10.29 -14.06 0.62
CA SER A 130 11.41 -13.50 -0.16
C SER A 130 10.97 -13.16 -1.59
N PRO A 131 11.30 -11.97 -2.10
CA PRO A 131 11.08 -11.65 -3.51
C PRO A 131 11.93 -12.54 -4.42
N ALA A 132 11.50 -12.71 -5.67
CA ALA A 132 12.30 -13.39 -6.68
C ALA A 132 13.65 -12.67 -6.88
N GLU A 133 14.73 -13.44 -6.95
CA GLU A 133 16.10 -12.88 -7.00
C GLU A 133 16.36 -11.98 -8.21
N ASP A 134 15.68 -12.27 -9.32
CA ASP A 134 15.77 -11.51 -10.56
C ASP A 134 14.91 -10.22 -10.55
N GLY A 135 14.08 -10.01 -9.51
CA GLY A 135 13.18 -8.87 -9.40
C GLY A 135 12.06 -8.80 -10.45
N SER A 136 11.85 -9.89 -11.21
CA SER A 136 10.92 -9.92 -12.34
C SER A 136 9.48 -9.59 -11.98
N GLY A 137 9.00 -10.04 -10.80
CA GLY A 137 7.65 -9.75 -10.33
C GLY A 137 7.43 -8.27 -10.06
N ALA A 138 8.35 -7.61 -9.35
CA ALA A 138 8.28 -6.18 -9.08
C ALA A 138 8.39 -5.35 -10.37
N ALA A 139 9.32 -5.71 -11.27
CA ALA A 139 9.47 -5.07 -12.58
C ALA A 139 8.17 -5.17 -13.40
N LYS A 140 7.52 -6.34 -13.37
CA LYS A 140 6.27 -6.56 -14.09
C LYS A 140 5.11 -5.78 -13.49
N ALA A 141 5.05 -5.62 -12.17
CA ALA A 141 4.03 -4.77 -11.53
C ALA A 141 4.16 -3.30 -11.98
N MET A 142 5.40 -2.78 -12.03
CA MET A 142 5.67 -1.44 -12.55
C MET A 142 5.30 -1.31 -14.03
N GLU A 143 5.66 -2.29 -14.87
CA GLU A 143 5.28 -2.33 -16.29
C GLU A 143 3.75 -2.29 -16.47
N PHE A 144 3.01 -3.07 -15.69
CA PHE A 144 1.56 -3.08 -15.75
C PHE A 144 0.95 -1.75 -15.33
N ALA A 145 1.47 -1.11 -14.28
CA ALA A 145 1.01 0.21 -13.87
C ALA A 145 1.25 1.27 -14.96
N MET A 146 2.45 1.26 -15.57
CA MET A 146 2.76 2.17 -16.68
C MET A 146 1.90 1.90 -17.92
N LYS A 147 1.67 0.65 -18.25
CA LYS A 147 0.79 0.28 -19.37
C LYS A 147 -0.65 0.71 -19.11
N ASP A 148 -1.14 0.53 -17.92
CA ASP A 148 -2.46 0.97 -17.50
C ASP A 148 -2.61 2.50 -17.59
N ALA A 149 -1.56 3.23 -17.20
CA ALA A 149 -1.48 4.69 -17.32
C ALA A 149 -1.30 5.21 -18.76
N GLY A 150 -1.05 4.33 -19.73
CA GLY A 150 -0.73 4.75 -21.10
C GLY A 150 0.60 5.48 -21.23
N THR A 151 1.55 5.22 -20.32
CA THR A 151 2.84 5.91 -20.22
C THR A 151 4.03 4.94 -20.32
N VAL A 152 5.25 5.48 -20.35
CA VAL A 152 6.51 4.73 -20.42
C VAL A 152 7.51 5.26 -19.40
N SER A 153 8.45 4.42 -18.97
CA SER A 153 9.35 4.71 -17.84
C SER A 153 10.16 6.00 -17.97
N TYR A 154 10.54 6.39 -19.17
CA TYR A 154 11.34 7.60 -19.39
C TYR A 154 10.56 8.92 -19.28
N THR A 155 9.23 8.90 -19.20
CA THR A 155 8.43 10.11 -18.99
C THR A 155 8.47 10.61 -17.54
N HIS A 156 9.06 9.86 -16.62
CA HIS A 156 9.11 10.17 -15.19
C HIS A 156 10.49 10.58 -14.67
N LEU A 157 11.48 10.71 -15.57
CA LEU A 157 12.87 11.01 -15.21
C LEU A 157 13.26 12.49 -15.46
N THR A 158 12.30 13.38 -15.53
CA THR A 158 12.53 14.83 -15.62
C THR A 158 12.33 15.54 -14.29
#